data_87567bf82381cedfa82b7e333c29a170
#
_entry.id   87567bf82381cedfa82b7e333c29a170
#
_cell.length_a   1.000
_cell.length_b   1.000
_cell.length_c   1.000
_cell.angle_alpha   90.00
_cell.angle_beta   90.00
_cell.angle_gamma   90.00
#
_symmetry.space_group_name_H-M   'P 1'
#
loop_
_entity.id
_entity.type
_entity.pdbx_description
1 polymer ?
#
loop_
_entity_poly.entity_id
_entity_poly.type
_entity_poly.pdbx_seq_one_letter_code
_entity_poly.pdbx_strand_id
1 'polypeptide(L)'
;VNCKVESGATVTGYVHSDYINVVTESDDFEQYLTDQRFPDSYKNYLRALHAKYPNWVFEAVHTGLDWNTAVDAESVIPKSLVPRDSNSAYINLSDVDSSGNQIGRDGYSWVSASRAAVAYYMDPRNFLTESYIFQFESLAYSKNSHTEAGVESILKGTFMDKSHTFKAGGATYTYAKAFMAAAAELGVSPYHLASRVRQEQGTTGTRLSGGTVPGYAGYYNHFNIGAYTANGNSAETNGAIYAKNVSSGYFGPWTDPLRSIKGGAKILTAGYVSCGQDTLYFQKFNVVTAPFYSHQYMTNIMAPSSESLTMKKAYSDNLNIALVFRIPVYKNMPESAVPRPENQQPEEPVDPPGDTTPVLSSSTYNISSGRITKIKEKTSAAALLKGLTVKDGYLRVVDKSGVEKSSKNVATGDVLQVLYKETRQVYKNYDIVIYGDVSGDGVCDILDLLRLQKHLLKVQVQSGAYYTACDVSKDGKVNILDLLRVQKHLLGIMQIVQ
;
A
#
# COMPACT_ATOMS: atom_id res chain seq x y z
N VAL A 1 8.87 -16.40 -31.01
CA VAL A 1 8.15 -15.12 -31.19
C VAL A 1 9.11 -14.03 -31.61
N ASN A 2 8.63 -13.13 -32.44
CA ASN A 2 9.32 -11.91 -32.82
C ASN A 2 8.76 -10.76 -31.98
N CYS A 3 9.59 -10.15 -31.18
CA CYS A 3 9.19 -8.99 -30.34
C CYS A 3 9.88 -7.73 -30.85
N LYS A 4 9.14 -6.62 -30.94
CA LYS A 4 9.75 -5.30 -31.08
C LYS A 4 10.16 -4.80 -29.71
N VAL A 5 11.44 -4.47 -29.56
CA VAL A 5 11.96 -3.80 -28.37
C VAL A 5 11.84 -2.28 -28.52
N GLU A 6 11.99 -1.51 -27.44
CA GLU A 6 11.82 -0.04 -27.43
C GLU A 6 12.65 0.72 -28.48
N SER A 7 13.77 0.16 -28.90
CA SER A 7 14.59 0.71 -30.00
C SER A 7 13.99 0.52 -31.40
N GLY A 8 12.80 -0.12 -31.52
CA GLY A 8 12.18 -0.46 -32.80
C GLY A 8 12.78 -1.69 -33.48
N ALA A 9 13.84 -2.29 -32.94
CA ALA A 9 14.44 -3.50 -33.47
C ALA A 9 13.55 -4.72 -33.20
N THR A 10 13.52 -5.66 -34.15
CA THR A 10 12.84 -6.95 -33.97
C THR A 10 13.82 -7.97 -33.42
N VAL A 11 13.53 -8.52 -32.25
CA VAL A 11 14.31 -9.58 -31.61
C VAL A 11 13.52 -10.89 -31.74
N THR A 12 14.15 -11.93 -32.24
CA THR A 12 13.55 -13.28 -32.33
C THR A 12 14.07 -14.11 -31.15
N GLY A 13 13.15 -14.69 -30.38
CA GLY A 13 13.47 -15.53 -29.23
C GLY A 13 12.44 -16.62 -28.98
N TYR A 14 12.81 -17.60 -28.19
CA TYR A 14 11.91 -18.63 -27.70
C TYR A 14 11.43 -18.25 -26.29
N VAL A 15 10.11 -18.23 -26.10
CA VAL A 15 9.49 -18.01 -24.81
C VAL A 15 8.63 -19.23 -24.49
N HIS A 16 8.68 -19.73 -23.27
CA HIS A 16 7.83 -20.85 -22.86
C HIS A 16 6.35 -20.45 -22.93
N SER A 17 5.49 -21.37 -23.40
CA SER A 17 4.05 -21.09 -23.58
C SER A 17 3.36 -20.52 -22.36
N ASP A 18 3.77 -20.92 -21.16
CA ASP A 18 3.19 -20.47 -19.91
C ASP A 18 3.42 -18.96 -19.60
N TYR A 19 4.33 -18.32 -20.36
CA TYR A 19 4.64 -16.89 -20.24
C TYR A 19 4.12 -16.08 -21.45
N ILE A 20 3.31 -16.68 -22.32
CA ILE A 20 2.73 -16.00 -23.49
C ILE A 20 1.21 -16.03 -23.35
N ASN A 21 0.60 -14.87 -23.16
CA ASN A 21 -0.82 -14.67 -23.43
C ASN A 21 -0.98 -14.16 -24.86
N VAL A 22 -1.54 -14.97 -25.75
CA VAL A 22 -1.96 -14.51 -27.06
C VAL A 22 -3.29 -13.81 -26.89
N VAL A 23 -3.28 -12.47 -26.93
CA VAL A 23 -4.49 -11.66 -26.93
C VAL A 23 -4.94 -11.51 -28.38
N THR A 24 -6.03 -12.19 -28.76
CA THR A 24 -6.72 -11.91 -30.02
C THR A 24 -7.56 -10.65 -29.83
N GLU A 25 -7.22 -9.60 -30.57
CA GLU A 25 -8.03 -8.37 -30.63
C GLU A 25 -9.38 -8.74 -31.28
N SER A 26 -10.50 -8.46 -30.60
CA SER A 26 -11.81 -8.46 -31.27
C SER A 26 -12.08 -7.06 -31.79
N ASP A 27 -12.54 -6.94 -33.02
CA ASP A 27 -12.87 -5.65 -33.62
C ASP A 27 -13.84 -4.85 -32.77
N ASP A 28 -14.78 -5.51 -32.08
CA ASP A 28 -15.75 -4.88 -31.18
C ASP A 28 -15.09 -4.27 -29.94
N PHE A 29 -14.08 -4.91 -29.36
CA PHE A 29 -13.40 -4.39 -28.18
C PHE A 29 -12.45 -3.23 -28.54
N GLU A 30 -11.80 -3.28 -29.68
CA GLU A 30 -10.98 -2.15 -30.18
C GLU A 30 -11.84 -0.92 -30.45
N GLN A 31 -13.02 -1.11 -31.06
CA GLN A 31 -13.98 -0.02 -31.24
C GLN A 31 -14.43 0.53 -29.90
N TYR A 32 -14.74 -0.35 -28.93
CA TYR A 32 -15.09 0.05 -27.57
C TYR A 32 -14.01 0.91 -26.90
N LEU A 33 -12.73 0.50 -26.95
CA LEU A 33 -11.62 1.28 -26.38
C LEU A 33 -11.47 2.65 -27.07
N THR A 34 -11.76 2.70 -28.37
CA THR A 34 -11.73 3.92 -29.18
C THR A 34 -12.89 4.85 -28.80
N ASP A 35 -14.09 4.34 -28.63
CA ASP A 35 -15.27 5.08 -28.19
C ASP A 35 -15.10 5.64 -26.79
N GLN A 36 -14.46 4.89 -25.90
CA GLN A 36 -14.05 5.35 -24.57
C GLN A 36 -12.90 6.37 -24.62
N ARG A 37 -12.24 6.55 -25.76
CA ARG A 37 -11.07 7.42 -25.98
C ARG A 37 -9.89 7.11 -25.05
N PHE A 38 -9.66 5.82 -24.79
CA PHE A 38 -8.45 5.44 -24.08
C PHE A 38 -7.20 5.74 -24.93
N PRO A 39 -6.17 6.41 -24.36
CA PRO A 39 -4.89 6.56 -25.05
C PRO A 39 -4.25 5.20 -25.35
N ASP A 40 -3.48 5.11 -26.44
CA ASP A 40 -2.87 3.85 -26.87
C ASP A 40 -1.99 3.21 -25.77
N SER A 41 -1.37 4.05 -24.94
CA SER A 41 -0.57 3.61 -23.79
C SER A 41 -1.35 2.85 -22.69
N TYR A 42 -2.69 2.87 -22.72
CA TYR A 42 -3.56 2.09 -21.82
C TYR A 42 -4.02 0.77 -22.45
N LYS A 43 -4.18 0.75 -23.78
CA LYS A 43 -4.93 -0.30 -24.48
C LYS A 43 -4.35 -1.70 -24.31
N ASN A 44 -3.01 -1.84 -24.30
CA ASN A 44 -2.39 -3.16 -24.12
C ASN A 44 -2.73 -3.82 -22.79
N TYR A 45 -2.79 -3.04 -21.72
CA TYR A 45 -3.18 -3.54 -20.38
C TYR A 45 -4.65 -3.97 -20.37
N LEU A 46 -5.52 -3.17 -21.00
CA LEU A 46 -6.97 -3.42 -21.03
C LEU A 46 -7.31 -4.63 -21.92
N ARG A 47 -6.61 -4.82 -23.04
CA ARG A 47 -6.73 -6.01 -23.90
C ARG A 47 -6.39 -7.29 -23.13
N ALA A 48 -5.29 -7.26 -22.36
CA ALA A 48 -4.87 -8.42 -21.57
C ALA A 48 -5.91 -8.78 -20.50
N LEU A 49 -6.50 -7.77 -19.85
CA LEU A 49 -7.56 -7.97 -18.86
C LEU A 49 -8.86 -8.45 -19.51
N HIS A 50 -9.27 -7.86 -20.62
CA HIS A 50 -10.49 -8.26 -21.34
C HIS A 50 -10.41 -9.69 -21.88
N ALA A 51 -9.27 -10.10 -22.40
CA ALA A 51 -9.07 -11.47 -22.87
C ALA A 51 -9.28 -12.51 -21.75
N LYS A 52 -8.93 -12.16 -20.52
CA LYS A 52 -9.13 -13.04 -19.34
C LYS A 52 -10.52 -12.92 -18.74
N TYR A 53 -11.07 -11.72 -18.73
CA TYR A 53 -12.35 -11.36 -18.09
C TYR A 53 -13.23 -10.58 -19.09
N PRO A 54 -13.85 -11.23 -20.06
CA PRO A 54 -14.60 -10.54 -21.13
C PRO A 54 -15.86 -9.80 -20.63
N ASN A 55 -16.32 -10.11 -19.43
CA ASN A 55 -17.44 -9.43 -18.82
C ASN A 55 -17.07 -8.13 -18.09
N TRP A 56 -15.76 -7.85 -17.92
CA TRP A 56 -15.32 -6.62 -17.27
C TRP A 56 -15.53 -5.42 -18.19
N VAL A 57 -16.00 -4.33 -17.60
CA VAL A 57 -16.30 -3.07 -18.29
C VAL A 57 -15.26 -2.02 -17.87
N PHE A 58 -14.61 -1.39 -18.84
CA PHE A 58 -13.59 -0.38 -18.59
C PHE A 58 -14.09 0.99 -19.05
N GLU A 59 -14.36 1.91 -18.13
CA GLU A 59 -14.82 3.27 -18.43
C GLU A 59 -13.66 4.25 -18.30
N ALA A 60 -13.37 5.02 -19.35
CA ALA A 60 -12.39 6.09 -19.28
C ALA A 60 -13.00 7.32 -18.61
N VAL A 61 -12.42 7.74 -17.49
CA VAL A 61 -12.78 8.97 -16.81
C VAL A 61 -11.81 10.08 -17.21
N HIS A 62 -12.20 10.88 -18.19
CA HIS A 62 -11.40 12.01 -18.66
C HIS A 62 -11.47 13.14 -17.63
N THR A 63 -10.43 13.25 -16.78
CA THR A 63 -10.38 14.20 -15.68
C THR A 63 -10.36 15.65 -16.14
N GLY A 64 -9.88 15.89 -17.38
CA GLY A 64 -9.67 17.24 -17.91
C GLY A 64 -8.45 17.95 -17.31
N LEU A 65 -7.79 17.35 -16.32
CA LEU A 65 -6.64 17.91 -15.60
C LEU A 65 -5.33 17.58 -16.32
N ASP A 66 -4.39 18.51 -16.27
CA ASP A 66 -3.02 18.29 -16.74
C ASP A 66 -2.28 17.36 -15.77
N TRP A 67 -1.53 16.39 -16.31
CA TRP A 67 -0.82 15.38 -15.53
C TRP A 67 0.17 15.99 -14.53
N ASN A 68 1.06 16.87 -15.01
CA ASN A 68 2.07 17.44 -14.13
C ASN A 68 1.45 18.32 -13.05
N THR A 69 0.44 19.11 -13.40
CA THR A 69 -0.32 19.92 -12.45
C THR A 69 -0.98 19.06 -11.38
N ALA A 70 -1.54 17.90 -11.75
CA ALA A 70 -2.18 16.99 -10.80
C ALA A 70 -1.16 16.35 -9.86
N VAL A 71 -0.03 15.88 -10.39
CA VAL A 71 1.06 15.32 -9.59
C VAL A 71 1.63 16.36 -8.63
N ASP A 72 1.86 17.59 -9.09
CA ASP A 72 2.39 18.67 -8.25
C ASP A 72 1.42 19.03 -7.12
N ALA A 73 0.12 19.10 -7.43
CA ALA A 73 -0.92 19.38 -6.43
C ALA A 73 -1.02 18.28 -5.36
N GLU A 74 -0.82 17.02 -5.72
CA GLU A 74 -0.79 15.89 -4.77
C GLU A 74 0.54 15.77 -4.04
N SER A 75 1.62 16.35 -4.56
CA SER A 75 2.93 16.36 -3.92
C SER A 75 3.10 17.46 -2.86
N VAL A 76 2.11 18.35 -2.72
CA VAL A 76 2.14 19.39 -1.67
C VAL A 76 2.12 18.76 -0.29
N ILE A 77 3.10 19.15 0.54
CA ILE A 77 3.23 18.69 1.93
C ILE A 77 2.06 19.22 2.78
N PRO A 78 1.37 18.43 3.59
CA PRO A 78 1.55 16.99 3.88
C PRO A 78 0.50 16.10 3.20
N LYS A 79 0.07 16.40 2.00
CA LYS A 79 -1.09 15.80 1.34
C LYS A 79 -0.92 14.30 1.03
N SER A 80 0.29 13.90 0.66
CA SER A 80 0.63 12.53 0.28
C SER A 80 1.77 11.99 1.14
N LEU A 81 1.50 10.89 1.83
CA LEU A 81 2.44 10.28 2.79
C LEU A 81 2.78 8.84 2.41
N VAL A 82 3.95 8.42 2.85
CA VAL A 82 4.44 7.03 2.83
C VAL A 82 4.94 6.63 4.22
N PRO A 83 5.01 5.34 4.54
CA PRO A 83 5.66 4.89 5.77
C PRO A 83 7.11 5.39 5.83
N ARG A 84 7.56 5.81 7.01
CA ARG A 84 8.92 6.30 7.25
C ARG A 84 10.02 5.29 6.91
N ASP A 85 9.70 3.99 7.00
CA ASP A 85 10.59 2.88 6.63
C ASP A 85 10.54 2.52 5.15
N SER A 86 9.83 3.30 4.34
CA SER A 86 9.87 3.15 2.88
C SER A 86 11.28 3.41 2.35
N ASN A 87 11.57 2.81 1.19
CA ASN A 87 12.77 3.15 0.45
C ASN A 87 12.88 4.68 0.24
N SER A 88 14.08 5.23 0.36
CA SER A 88 14.34 6.67 0.28
C SER A 88 13.82 7.32 -1.01
N ALA A 89 13.78 6.59 -2.13
CA ALA A 89 13.19 7.08 -3.37
C ALA A 89 11.69 7.42 -3.28
N TYR A 90 10.99 6.84 -2.30
CA TYR A 90 9.58 7.13 -2.05
C TYR A 90 9.37 8.31 -1.11
N ILE A 91 10.42 8.75 -0.40
CA ILE A 91 10.34 9.77 0.63
C ILE A 91 10.77 11.12 0.07
N ASN A 92 10.05 12.18 0.41
CA ASN A 92 10.48 13.54 0.14
C ASN A 92 11.60 13.93 1.11
N LEU A 93 12.85 13.77 0.66
CA LEU A 93 14.05 14.01 1.48
C LEU A 93 14.24 15.49 1.85
N SER A 94 13.51 16.44 1.23
CA SER A 94 13.56 17.87 1.59
C SER A 94 12.61 18.26 2.73
N ASP A 95 11.69 17.35 3.13
CA ASP A 95 10.74 17.61 4.21
C ASP A 95 11.36 17.26 5.57
N VAL A 96 12.29 18.11 6.01
CA VAL A 96 13.09 17.91 7.22
C VAL A 96 12.95 19.07 8.21
N ASP A 97 13.17 18.79 9.49
CA ASP A 97 13.28 19.80 10.53
C ASP A 97 14.61 20.57 10.47
N SER A 98 14.81 21.53 11.36
CA SER A 98 16.05 22.32 11.45
C SER A 98 17.30 21.50 11.76
N SER A 99 17.13 20.25 12.19
CA SER A 99 18.20 19.29 12.48
C SER A 99 18.43 18.29 11.34
N GLY A 100 17.69 18.42 10.24
CA GLY A 100 17.78 17.52 9.09
C GLY A 100 17.03 16.20 9.22
N ASN A 101 16.17 16.05 10.25
CA ASN A 101 15.37 14.84 10.41
C ASN A 101 14.07 14.93 9.64
N GLN A 102 13.64 13.82 9.04
CA GLN A 102 12.32 13.71 8.39
C GLN A 102 11.20 14.08 9.38
N ILE A 103 10.32 14.97 8.98
CA ILE A 103 9.17 15.38 9.80
C ILE A 103 8.07 14.32 9.71
N GLY A 104 7.61 13.83 10.88
CA GLY A 104 6.39 12.99 10.94
C GLY A 104 5.15 13.84 10.69
N ARG A 105 4.31 13.46 9.71
CA ARG A 105 3.15 14.23 9.26
C ARG A 105 1.82 13.67 9.75
N ASP A 106 1.77 12.37 10.00
CA ASP A 106 0.64 11.67 10.63
C ASP A 106 1.21 10.68 11.66
N GLY A 107 1.52 11.21 12.83
CA GLY A 107 2.38 10.54 13.80
C GLY A 107 3.82 10.38 13.29
N TYR A 108 4.66 9.72 14.09
CA TYR A 108 6.08 9.52 13.74
C TYR A 108 6.29 8.62 12.52
N SER A 109 5.39 7.66 12.31
CA SER A 109 5.56 6.58 11.32
C SER A 109 5.30 7.00 9.87
N TRP A 110 4.76 8.19 9.61
CA TRP A 110 4.39 8.67 8.29
C TRP A 110 5.14 9.94 7.92
N VAL A 111 5.72 9.95 6.73
CA VAL A 111 6.51 11.07 6.19
C VAL A 111 6.01 11.45 4.80
N SER A 112 6.36 12.65 4.33
CA SER A 112 5.95 13.12 3.02
C SER A 112 6.52 12.26 1.91
N ALA A 113 5.66 11.93 0.93
CA ALA A 113 6.05 11.17 -0.25
C ALA A 113 6.86 12.03 -1.21
N SER A 114 7.81 11.41 -1.92
CA SER A 114 8.50 12.07 -3.04
C SER A 114 7.54 12.30 -4.21
N ARG A 115 7.82 13.33 -5.04
CA ARG A 115 7.04 13.58 -6.25
C ARG A 115 7.04 12.36 -7.20
N ALA A 116 8.16 11.64 -7.28
CA ALA A 116 8.27 10.42 -8.08
C ALA A 116 7.34 9.32 -7.57
N ALA A 117 7.24 9.13 -6.24
CA ALA A 117 6.31 8.19 -5.65
C ALA A 117 4.85 8.60 -5.89
N VAL A 118 4.52 9.88 -5.74
CA VAL A 118 3.19 10.39 -6.06
C VAL A 118 2.84 10.12 -7.53
N ALA A 119 3.73 10.46 -8.46
CA ALA A 119 3.54 10.22 -9.89
C ALA A 119 3.34 8.72 -10.20
N TYR A 120 4.13 7.84 -9.59
CA TYR A 120 3.99 6.39 -9.78
C TYR A 120 2.63 5.87 -9.32
N TYR A 121 2.17 6.25 -8.11
CA TYR A 121 0.89 5.79 -7.58
C TYR A 121 -0.33 6.46 -8.20
N MET A 122 -0.17 7.65 -8.79
CA MET A 122 -1.20 8.32 -9.56
C MET A 122 -1.33 7.78 -10.99
N ASP A 123 -0.29 7.17 -11.58
CA ASP A 123 -0.36 6.66 -12.95
C ASP A 123 -1.18 5.36 -13.00
N PRO A 124 -2.39 5.39 -13.59
CA PRO A 124 -3.28 4.23 -13.57
C PRO A 124 -2.67 3.01 -14.26
N ARG A 125 -1.80 3.22 -15.28
CA ARG A 125 -1.19 2.15 -16.09
C ARG A 125 -0.33 1.21 -15.25
N ASN A 126 0.25 1.68 -14.14
CA ASN A 126 1.01 0.87 -13.20
C ASN A 126 0.15 -0.16 -12.46
N PHE A 127 -1.17 0.00 -12.50
CA PHE A 127 -2.12 -0.78 -11.71
C PHE A 127 -3.19 -1.47 -12.55
N LEU A 128 -3.13 -1.37 -13.88
CA LEU A 128 -4.02 -2.10 -14.80
C LEU A 128 -3.62 -3.57 -14.90
N THR A 129 -3.62 -4.24 -13.77
CA THR A 129 -3.33 -5.67 -13.62
C THR A 129 -4.49 -6.34 -12.87
N GLU A 130 -4.61 -7.65 -12.99
CA GLU A 130 -5.67 -8.42 -12.33
C GLU A 130 -5.78 -8.16 -10.81
N SER A 131 -4.68 -7.88 -10.15
CA SER A 131 -4.65 -7.68 -8.70
C SER A 131 -4.92 -6.25 -8.27
N TYR A 132 -4.45 -5.28 -9.03
CA TYR A 132 -4.49 -3.88 -8.61
C TYR A 132 -5.56 -3.04 -9.29
N ILE A 133 -6.24 -3.57 -10.33
CA ILE A 133 -7.31 -2.84 -11.03
C ILE A 133 -8.50 -2.53 -10.13
N PHE A 134 -8.69 -3.29 -9.06
CA PHE A 134 -9.80 -3.10 -8.11
C PHE A 134 -9.78 -1.73 -7.40
N GLN A 135 -8.67 -1.00 -7.41
CA GLN A 135 -8.69 0.39 -6.95
C GLN A 135 -9.53 1.32 -7.84
N PHE A 136 -9.80 0.90 -9.07
CA PHE A 136 -10.65 1.60 -10.04
C PHE A 136 -12.07 1.02 -10.12
N GLU A 137 -12.38 -0.02 -9.33
CA GLU A 137 -13.73 -0.59 -9.32
C GLU A 137 -14.75 0.48 -8.94
N SER A 138 -15.81 0.60 -9.74
CA SER A 138 -16.92 1.51 -9.46
C SER A 138 -17.71 1.05 -8.25
N LEU A 139 -17.72 1.87 -7.20
CA LEU A 139 -18.56 1.69 -6.03
C LEU A 139 -19.98 2.24 -6.24
N ALA A 140 -20.25 2.86 -7.38
CA ALA A 140 -21.57 3.34 -7.75
C ALA A 140 -22.43 2.23 -8.37
N TYR A 141 -23.75 2.35 -8.23
CA TYR A 141 -24.69 1.43 -8.84
C TYR A 141 -24.78 1.63 -10.36
N SER A 142 -24.61 0.58 -11.13
CA SER A 142 -24.86 0.54 -12.56
C SER A 142 -25.99 -0.42 -12.87
N LYS A 143 -27.13 0.10 -13.35
CA LYS A 143 -28.29 -0.72 -13.73
C LYS A 143 -27.98 -1.68 -14.88
N ASN A 144 -27.03 -1.33 -15.74
CA ASN A 144 -26.67 -2.13 -16.93
C ASN A 144 -25.70 -3.27 -16.61
N SER A 145 -24.91 -3.14 -15.53
CA SER A 145 -23.84 -4.10 -15.18
C SER A 145 -24.19 -4.94 -13.95
N HIS A 146 -24.90 -4.36 -12.97
CA HIS A 146 -25.22 -5.06 -11.73
C HIS A 146 -26.52 -5.84 -11.83
N THR A 147 -26.45 -7.13 -11.58
CA THR A 147 -27.60 -8.05 -11.64
C THR A 147 -27.79 -8.82 -10.33
N GLU A 148 -29.03 -9.25 -10.05
CA GLU A 148 -29.33 -10.12 -8.91
C GLU A 148 -28.52 -11.42 -8.98
N ALA A 149 -28.40 -12.02 -10.18
CA ALA A 149 -27.60 -13.23 -10.39
C ALA A 149 -26.11 -13.02 -10.08
N GLY A 150 -25.54 -11.85 -10.40
CA GLY A 150 -24.17 -11.51 -10.01
C GLY A 150 -23.98 -11.42 -8.50
N VAL A 151 -24.95 -10.81 -7.78
CA VAL A 151 -24.95 -10.81 -6.31
C VAL A 151 -25.07 -12.23 -5.76
N GLU A 152 -25.97 -13.06 -6.28
CA GLU A 152 -26.12 -14.47 -5.88
C GLU A 152 -24.80 -15.24 -6.05
N SER A 153 -24.05 -14.98 -7.13
CA SER A 153 -22.75 -15.64 -7.34
C SER A 153 -21.74 -15.28 -6.26
N ILE A 154 -21.68 -14.02 -5.83
CA ILE A 154 -20.82 -13.55 -4.74
C ILE A 154 -21.21 -14.20 -3.41
N LEU A 155 -22.49 -14.37 -3.17
CA LEU A 155 -23.05 -14.90 -1.91
C LEU A 155 -23.07 -16.42 -1.84
N LYS A 156 -22.79 -17.12 -2.93
CA LYS A 156 -22.85 -18.58 -3.02
C LYS A 156 -21.98 -19.25 -1.94
N GLY A 157 -22.57 -20.22 -1.26
CA GLY A 157 -21.91 -20.97 -0.18
C GLY A 157 -21.69 -20.16 1.10
N THR A 158 -22.41 -19.06 1.28
CA THR A 158 -22.41 -18.28 2.52
C THR A 158 -23.75 -18.36 3.23
N PHE A 159 -23.82 -17.81 4.45
CA PHE A 159 -25.09 -17.66 5.19
C PHE A 159 -26.11 -16.75 4.47
N MET A 160 -25.68 -16.05 3.43
CA MET A 160 -26.51 -15.19 2.58
C MET A 160 -26.85 -15.84 1.22
N ASP A 161 -26.52 -17.11 1.03
CA ASP A 161 -26.84 -17.87 -0.18
C ASP A 161 -28.35 -17.80 -0.48
N LYS A 162 -28.73 -17.95 -1.74
CA LYS A 162 -30.13 -17.85 -2.23
C LYS A 162 -31.13 -18.74 -1.51
N SER A 163 -30.69 -19.81 -0.84
CA SER A 163 -31.51 -20.68 0.00
C SER A 163 -31.95 -20.03 1.31
N HIS A 164 -31.24 -18.95 1.73
CA HIS A 164 -31.56 -18.24 2.96
C HIS A 164 -32.41 -17.00 2.69
N THR A 165 -33.58 -16.96 3.34
CA THR A 165 -34.53 -15.84 3.22
C THR A 165 -34.84 -15.25 4.58
N PHE A 166 -35.28 -14.00 4.60
CA PHE A 166 -35.78 -13.34 5.79
C PHE A 166 -37.01 -12.47 5.48
N LYS A 167 -37.71 -12.04 6.51
CA LYS A 167 -38.88 -11.15 6.38
C LYS A 167 -38.49 -9.72 6.76
N ALA A 168 -38.92 -8.74 5.95
CA ALA A 168 -38.81 -7.33 6.24
C ALA A 168 -39.99 -6.58 5.65
N GLY A 169 -40.66 -5.72 6.44
CA GLY A 169 -41.81 -4.94 5.98
C GLY A 169 -42.99 -5.80 5.46
N GLY A 170 -43.16 -7.01 5.94
CA GLY A 170 -44.19 -7.95 5.50
C GLY A 170 -43.85 -8.75 4.23
N ALA A 171 -42.75 -8.45 3.54
CA ALA A 171 -42.29 -9.18 2.36
C ALA A 171 -41.15 -10.16 2.72
N THR A 172 -40.97 -11.19 1.89
CA THR A 172 -39.82 -12.12 1.98
C THR A 172 -38.75 -11.72 1.00
N TYR A 173 -37.51 -11.62 1.50
CA TYR A 173 -36.33 -11.25 0.73
C TYR A 173 -35.32 -12.40 0.72
N THR A 174 -34.63 -12.57 -0.43
CA THR A 174 -33.29 -13.15 -0.46
C THR A 174 -32.27 -12.04 -0.12
N TYR A 175 -31.07 -12.39 0.31
CA TYR A 175 -30.01 -11.39 0.53
C TYR A 175 -29.65 -10.65 -0.78
N ALA A 176 -29.64 -11.36 -1.92
CA ALA A 176 -29.37 -10.73 -3.21
C ALA A 176 -30.38 -9.62 -3.51
N LYS A 177 -31.70 -9.86 -3.32
CA LYS A 177 -32.72 -8.81 -3.46
C LYS A 177 -32.53 -7.67 -2.49
N ALA A 178 -32.09 -7.92 -1.27
CA ALA A 178 -31.83 -6.87 -0.30
C ALA A 178 -30.65 -5.97 -0.71
N PHE A 179 -29.56 -6.55 -1.22
CA PHE A 179 -28.44 -5.78 -1.75
C PHE A 179 -28.84 -4.99 -3.01
N MET A 180 -29.58 -5.58 -3.93
CA MET A 180 -30.10 -4.86 -5.11
C MET A 180 -31.04 -3.72 -4.71
N ALA A 181 -31.90 -3.91 -3.72
CA ALA A 181 -32.77 -2.85 -3.22
C ALA A 181 -31.98 -1.70 -2.56
N ALA A 182 -30.96 -2.03 -1.76
CA ALA A 182 -30.06 -1.03 -1.19
C ALA A 182 -29.30 -0.26 -2.28
N ALA A 183 -28.80 -0.97 -3.28
CA ALA A 183 -28.07 -0.41 -4.41
C ALA A 183 -28.93 0.58 -5.21
N ALA A 184 -30.14 0.20 -5.56
CA ALA A 184 -31.06 1.05 -6.34
C ALA A 184 -31.50 2.30 -5.57
N GLU A 185 -31.65 2.22 -4.25
CA GLU A 185 -32.07 3.33 -3.40
C GLU A 185 -30.94 4.30 -3.08
N LEU A 186 -29.72 3.77 -2.91
CA LEU A 186 -28.58 4.55 -2.40
C LEU A 186 -27.52 4.87 -3.46
N GLY A 187 -27.66 4.34 -4.68
CA GLY A 187 -26.70 4.59 -5.77
C GLY A 187 -25.35 3.87 -5.58
N VAL A 188 -25.30 2.79 -4.81
CA VAL A 188 -24.06 2.07 -4.47
C VAL A 188 -24.02 0.68 -5.10
N SER A 189 -22.83 0.22 -5.53
CA SER A 189 -22.63 -1.12 -6.11
C SER A 189 -23.11 -2.24 -5.17
N PRO A 190 -24.07 -3.07 -5.60
CA PRO A 190 -24.53 -4.23 -4.81
C PRO A 190 -23.42 -5.30 -4.70
N TYR A 191 -22.51 -5.36 -5.67
CA TYR A 191 -21.38 -6.28 -5.65
C TYR A 191 -20.40 -5.88 -4.56
N HIS A 192 -20.06 -4.60 -4.47
CA HIS A 192 -19.25 -4.06 -3.38
C HIS A 192 -19.88 -4.30 -2.00
N LEU A 193 -21.18 -4.03 -1.86
CA LEU A 193 -21.88 -4.27 -0.58
C LEU A 193 -21.87 -5.74 -0.18
N ALA A 194 -22.18 -6.65 -1.11
CA ALA A 194 -22.22 -8.09 -0.86
C ALA A 194 -20.84 -8.65 -0.51
N SER A 195 -19.79 -8.27 -1.28
CA SER A 195 -18.42 -8.69 -1.03
C SER A 195 -17.92 -8.16 0.32
N ARG A 196 -18.25 -6.91 0.66
CA ARG A 196 -17.89 -6.31 1.94
C ARG A 196 -18.52 -7.03 3.12
N VAL A 197 -19.85 -7.32 3.07
CA VAL A 197 -20.50 -8.09 4.13
C VAL A 197 -19.90 -9.50 4.24
N ARG A 198 -19.61 -10.16 3.13
CA ARG A 198 -18.93 -11.46 3.14
C ARG A 198 -17.56 -11.38 3.83
N GLN A 199 -16.80 -10.33 3.59
CA GLN A 199 -15.52 -10.09 4.25
C GLN A 199 -15.67 -9.85 5.75
N GLU A 200 -16.64 -9.03 6.16
CA GLU A 200 -16.89 -8.66 7.56
C GLU A 200 -17.47 -9.79 8.41
N GLN A 201 -18.34 -10.61 7.83
CA GLN A 201 -19.12 -11.63 8.55
C GLN A 201 -18.62 -13.07 8.32
N GLY A 202 -17.70 -13.27 7.35
CA GLY A 202 -17.29 -14.60 6.93
C GLY A 202 -18.36 -15.37 6.17
N THR A 203 -18.09 -16.64 5.88
CA THR A 203 -19.05 -17.50 5.15
C THR A 203 -20.18 -18.04 6.01
N THR A 204 -19.95 -18.18 7.31
CA THR A 204 -20.96 -18.73 8.26
C THR A 204 -21.80 -17.66 8.93
N GLY A 205 -21.45 -16.38 8.77
CA GLY A 205 -22.05 -15.29 9.51
C GLY A 205 -21.59 -15.23 10.98
N THR A 206 -22.01 -14.18 11.67
CA THR A 206 -21.74 -13.94 13.08
C THR A 206 -23.08 -13.73 13.83
N ARG A 207 -23.02 -13.59 15.14
CA ARG A 207 -24.23 -13.22 15.92
C ARG A 207 -24.73 -11.82 15.53
N LEU A 208 -23.86 -10.91 15.08
CA LEU A 208 -24.27 -9.59 14.60
C LEU A 208 -25.09 -9.67 13.32
N SER A 209 -24.67 -10.47 12.34
CA SER A 209 -25.45 -10.68 11.11
C SER A 209 -26.69 -11.57 11.34
N GLY A 210 -26.65 -12.46 12.34
CA GLY A 210 -27.77 -13.32 12.72
C GLY A 210 -28.78 -12.66 13.65
N GLY A 211 -28.50 -11.48 14.20
CA GLY A 211 -29.38 -10.81 15.18
C GLY A 211 -29.54 -11.61 16.48
N THR A 212 -28.53 -12.34 16.91
CA THR A 212 -28.57 -13.26 18.05
C THR A 212 -27.62 -12.90 19.18
N VAL A 213 -27.16 -11.65 19.22
CA VAL A 213 -26.27 -11.17 20.29
C VAL A 213 -27.03 -11.21 21.63
N PRO A 214 -26.50 -11.86 22.69
CA PRO A 214 -27.15 -11.94 24.00
C PRO A 214 -27.52 -10.56 24.54
N GLY A 215 -28.77 -10.39 24.98
CA GLY A 215 -29.31 -9.10 25.46
C GLY A 215 -29.76 -8.14 24.34
N TYR A 216 -29.45 -8.45 23.07
CA TYR A 216 -29.77 -7.63 21.90
C TYR A 216 -30.31 -8.44 20.75
N ALA A 217 -31.03 -9.54 21.04
CA ALA A 217 -31.69 -10.37 20.02
C ALA A 217 -32.64 -9.53 19.17
N GLY A 218 -32.63 -9.76 17.84
CA GLY A 218 -33.48 -9.02 16.89
C GLY A 218 -32.83 -7.74 16.35
N TYR A 219 -31.60 -7.42 16.73
CA TYR A 219 -30.81 -6.32 16.12
C TYR A 219 -29.68 -6.89 15.27
N TYR A 220 -29.55 -6.39 14.04
CA TYR A 220 -28.66 -6.90 13.00
C TYR A 220 -27.58 -5.88 12.63
N ASN A 221 -26.36 -6.31 12.41
CA ASN A 221 -25.27 -5.43 11.96
C ASN A 221 -24.36 -6.16 10.98
N HIS A 222 -24.64 -6.04 9.69
CA HIS A 222 -23.94 -6.76 8.64
C HIS A 222 -22.56 -6.18 8.31
N PHE A 223 -22.29 -4.92 8.64
CA PHE A 223 -21.03 -4.23 8.32
C PHE A 223 -20.14 -3.98 9.53
N ASN A 224 -20.42 -4.58 10.68
CA ASN A 224 -19.67 -4.41 11.94
C ASN A 224 -19.50 -2.94 12.36
N ILE A 225 -20.42 -2.05 11.99
CA ILE A 225 -20.31 -0.62 12.32
C ILE A 225 -20.47 -0.44 13.83
N GLY A 226 -19.51 0.27 14.44
CA GLY A 226 -19.45 0.45 15.88
C GLY A 226 -19.05 -0.80 16.67
N ALA A 227 -18.65 -1.89 16.00
CA ALA A 227 -18.24 -3.15 16.62
C ALA A 227 -16.76 -3.10 17.01
N TYR A 228 -16.43 -2.42 18.10
CA TYR A 228 -15.09 -2.38 18.71
C TYR A 228 -15.19 -2.52 20.22
N THR A 229 -14.15 -3.09 20.83
CA THR A 229 -14.10 -3.27 22.29
C THR A 229 -13.93 -1.92 22.98
N ALA A 230 -14.92 -1.50 23.77
CA ALA A 230 -14.89 -0.25 24.52
C ALA A 230 -15.89 -0.30 25.67
N ASN A 231 -15.69 0.55 26.68
CA ASN A 231 -16.61 0.77 27.81
C ASN A 231 -17.01 -0.54 28.54
N GLY A 232 -16.10 -1.49 28.65
CA GLY A 232 -16.34 -2.80 29.28
C GLY A 232 -17.14 -3.78 28.44
N ASN A 233 -17.58 -3.42 27.22
CA ASN A 233 -18.31 -4.28 26.30
C ASN A 233 -17.39 -4.92 25.26
N SER A 234 -17.75 -6.11 24.81
CA SER A 234 -17.13 -6.73 23.62
C SER A 234 -17.48 -5.96 22.36
N ALA A 235 -16.67 -6.14 21.28
CA ALA A 235 -16.97 -5.60 19.96
C ALA A 235 -18.36 -6.01 19.45
N GLU A 236 -18.74 -7.26 19.64
CA GLU A 236 -20.05 -7.79 19.26
C GLU A 236 -21.20 -7.07 20.01
N THR A 237 -21.05 -6.88 21.32
CA THR A 237 -22.04 -6.15 22.14
C THR A 237 -22.18 -4.68 21.70
N ASN A 238 -21.06 -3.99 21.46
CA ASN A 238 -21.09 -2.60 20.99
C ASN A 238 -21.69 -2.48 19.59
N GLY A 239 -21.41 -3.41 18.69
CA GLY A 239 -22.04 -3.47 17.37
C GLY A 239 -23.57 -3.68 17.44
N ALA A 240 -24.05 -4.46 18.38
CA ALA A 240 -25.50 -4.66 18.61
C ALA A 240 -26.14 -3.42 19.26
N ILE A 241 -25.48 -2.78 20.23
CA ILE A 241 -25.91 -1.49 20.79
C ILE A 241 -26.02 -0.42 19.71
N TYR A 242 -25.03 -0.37 18.80
CA TYR A 242 -25.09 0.53 17.65
C TYR A 242 -26.33 0.27 16.79
N ALA A 243 -26.56 -0.98 16.38
CA ALA A 243 -27.73 -1.38 15.58
C ALA A 243 -29.06 -1.01 16.22
N LYS A 244 -29.15 -1.11 17.55
CA LYS A 244 -30.33 -0.72 18.32
C LYS A 244 -30.56 0.79 18.32
N ASN A 245 -29.49 1.59 18.45
CA ASN A 245 -29.57 3.03 18.71
C ASN A 245 -29.38 3.89 17.47
N VAL A 246 -29.02 3.32 16.32
CA VAL A 246 -28.80 4.07 15.09
C VAL A 246 -30.10 4.80 14.68
N SER A 247 -29.93 6.04 14.20
CA SER A 247 -31.06 6.91 13.87
C SER A 247 -31.86 6.43 12.66
N SER A 248 -33.12 6.88 12.57
CA SER A 248 -34.01 6.60 11.44
C SER A 248 -33.45 7.12 10.10
N GLY A 249 -32.64 8.18 10.12
CA GLY A 249 -31.94 8.68 8.95
C GLY A 249 -30.97 7.67 8.32
N TYR A 250 -30.55 6.66 9.07
CA TYR A 250 -29.76 5.50 8.61
C TYR A 250 -30.57 4.20 8.71
N PHE A 251 -31.87 4.24 8.43
CA PHE A 251 -32.80 3.10 8.51
C PHE A 251 -32.91 2.43 9.89
N GLY A 252 -32.50 3.13 10.95
CA GLY A 252 -32.54 2.58 12.31
C GLY A 252 -33.90 2.58 12.95
N PRO A 253 -34.06 1.81 14.04
CA PRO A 253 -33.15 0.76 14.49
C PRO A 253 -33.11 -0.41 13.50
N TRP A 254 -31.95 -1.13 13.45
CA TRP A 254 -31.76 -2.23 12.52
C TRP A 254 -32.36 -3.54 13.02
N THR A 255 -33.67 -3.64 12.93
CA THR A 255 -34.48 -4.75 13.45
C THR A 255 -34.71 -5.91 12.46
N ASP A 256 -34.16 -5.79 11.27
CA ASP A 256 -34.14 -6.83 10.24
C ASP A 256 -32.92 -6.66 9.34
N PRO A 257 -32.51 -7.71 8.56
CA PRO A 257 -31.35 -7.65 7.67
C PRO A 257 -31.43 -6.54 6.62
N LEU A 258 -32.62 -6.23 6.07
CA LEU A 258 -32.77 -5.21 5.03
C LEU A 258 -32.44 -3.81 5.57
N ARG A 259 -32.92 -3.48 6.78
CA ARG A 259 -32.57 -2.22 7.47
C ARG A 259 -31.08 -2.13 7.76
N SER A 260 -30.50 -3.23 8.24
CA SER A 260 -29.05 -3.29 8.49
C SER A 260 -28.21 -3.12 7.23
N ILE A 261 -28.60 -3.77 6.12
CA ILE A 261 -27.91 -3.64 4.83
C ILE A 261 -28.03 -2.21 4.28
N LYS A 262 -29.23 -1.64 4.25
CA LYS A 262 -29.45 -0.27 3.78
C LYS A 262 -28.76 0.76 4.67
N GLY A 263 -28.87 0.62 5.98
CA GLY A 263 -28.28 1.54 6.93
C GLY A 263 -26.74 1.54 6.88
N GLY A 264 -26.16 0.35 6.86
CA GLY A 264 -24.71 0.20 6.71
C GLY A 264 -24.20 0.71 5.36
N ALA A 265 -24.90 0.39 4.27
CA ALA A 265 -24.57 0.92 2.95
C ALA A 265 -24.58 2.44 2.93
N LYS A 266 -25.60 3.10 3.51
CA LYS A 266 -25.69 4.55 3.59
C LYS A 266 -24.54 5.18 4.37
N ILE A 267 -24.09 4.54 5.45
CA ILE A 267 -22.95 5.02 6.24
C ILE A 267 -21.65 4.90 5.45
N LEU A 268 -21.42 3.75 4.79
CA LEU A 268 -20.18 3.49 4.03
C LEU A 268 -20.05 4.38 2.80
N THR A 269 -21.16 4.83 2.20
CA THR A 269 -21.16 5.62 0.97
C THR A 269 -21.33 7.10 1.19
N ALA A 270 -21.68 7.51 2.41
CA ALA A 270 -21.84 8.91 2.76
C ALA A 270 -20.51 9.67 2.58
N GLY A 271 -20.56 10.69 1.76
CA GLY A 271 -19.45 11.64 1.61
C GLY A 271 -18.53 11.41 0.41
N TYR A 272 -18.36 10.18 -0.13
CA TYR A 272 -17.46 9.93 -1.25
C TYR A 272 -18.20 9.51 -2.52
N VAL A 273 -18.88 8.38 -2.50
CA VAL A 273 -19.58 7.84 -3.68
C VAL A 273 -20.63 8.83 -4.17
N SER A 274 -21.38 9.44 -3.26
CA SER A 274 -22.44 10.42 -3.58
C SER A 274 -21.95 11.70 -4.26
N CYS A 275 -20.67 12.05 -4.11
CA CYS A 275 -20.08 13.22 -4.78
C CYS A 275 -19.16 12.84 -5.96
N GLY A 276 -19.24 11.60 -6.45
CA GLY A 276 -18.53 11.15 -7.64
C GLY A 276 -17.14 10.58 -7.39
N GLN A 277 -16.67 10.55 -6.14
CA GLN A 277 -15.44 9.86 -5.73
C GLN A 277 -15.73 8.37 -5.49
N ASP A 278 -16.18 7.69 -6.52
CA ASP A 278 -16.76 6.36 -6.47
C ASP A 278 -15.78 5.23 -6.79
N THR A 279 -14.50 5.46 -6.62
CA THR A 279 -13.45 4.44 -6.63
C THR A 279 -12.47 4.71 -5.50
N LEU A 280 -11.71 3.71 -5.03
CA LEU A 280 -10.65 3.93 -4.04
C LEU A 280 -9.64 4.96 -4.53
N TYR A 281 -9.33 4.92 -5.84
CA TYR A 281 -8.44 5.89 -6.46
C TYR A 281 -8.98 7.32 -6.34
N PHE A 282 -10.25 7.57 -6.68
CA PHE A 282 -10.84 8.90 -6.61
C PHE A 282 -11.06 9.38 -5.17
N GLN A 283 -11.22 8.47 -4.22
CA GLN A 283 -11.27 8.81 -2.80
C GLN A 283 -9.91 9.27 -2.25
N LYS A 284 -8.80 8.77 -2.81
CA LYS A 284 -7.46 9.23 -2.43
C LYS A 284 -7.06 10.50 -3.17
N PHE A 285 -7.25 10.57 -4.48
CA PHE A 285 -6.64 11.64 -5.28
C PHE A 285 -7.61 12.77 -5.67
N ASN A 286 -8.90 12.58 -5.51
CA ASN A 286 -9.99 13.51 -5.89
C ASN A 286 -9.70 14.36 -7.14
N VAL A 287 -9.66 13.70 -8.28
CA VAL A 287 -9.45 14.32 -9.58
C VAL A 287 -10.74 14.43 -10.42
N VAL A 288 -11.90 14.17 -9.79
CA VAL A 288 -13.20 14.10 -10.45
C VAL A 288 -14.22 15.13 -9.94
N THR A 289 -14.07 15.62 -8.70
CA THR A 289 -15.03 16.54 -8.08
C THR A 289 -14.35 17.78 -7.55
N ALA A 290 -14.82 18.95 -7.97
CA ALA A 290 -14.30 20.22 -7.46
C ALA A 290 -14.76 20.48 -6.01
N PRO A 291 -13.91 21.06 -5.15
CA PRO A 291 -12.53 21.46 -5.43
C PRO A 291 -11.61 20.23 -5.53
N PHE A 292 -10.88 20.13 -6.66
CA PHE A 292 -9.96 19.02 -6.92
C PHE A 292 -8.85 18.96 -5.86
N TYR A 293 -8.26 17.76 -5.68
CA TYR A 293 -7.14 17.51 -4.75
C TYR A 293 -7.48 17.81 -3.28
N SER A 294 -8.76 17.79 -2.94
CA SER A 294 -9.30 17.98 -1.58
C SER A 294 -10.33 16.89 -1.27
N HIS A 295 -10.86 16.85 -0.04
CA HIS A 295 -11.83 15.85 0.37
C HIS A 295 -11.31 14.42 0.13
N GLN A 296 -10.11 14.13 0.62
CA GLN A 296 -9.42 12.86 0.45
C GLN A 296 -9.68 11.96 1.67
N TYR A 297 -9.93 10.69 1.40
CA TYR A 297 -10.18 9.68 2.43
C TYR A 297 -8.97 9.46 3.35
N MET A 298 -7.75 9.52 2.79
CA MET A 298 -6.51 9.29 3.53
C MET A 298 -5.31 9.98 2.87
N THR A 299 -4.24 10.12 3.63
CA THR A 299 -2.97 10.68 3.16
C THR A 299 -2.04 9.63 2.53
N ASN A 300 -2.18 8.36 2.89
CA ASN A 300 -1.35 7.26 2.37
C ASN A 300 -1.56 7.05 0.86
N ILE A 301 -0.53 7.32 0.05
CA ILE A 301 -0.61 7.18 -1.41
C ILE A 301 -0.71 5.72 -1.87
N MET A 302 -0.28 4.77 -1.04
CA MET A 302 -0.27 3.34 -1.35
C MET A 302 -1.63 2.68 -1.07
N ALA A 303 -2.51 3.35 -0.35
CA ALA A 303 -3.74 2.76 0.14
C ALA A 303 -4.67 2.24 -0.95
N PRO A 304 -4.96 2.96 -2.06
CA PRO A 304 -5.83 2.42 -3.10
C PRO A 304 -5.32 1.09 -3.66
N SER A 305 -4.03 0.99 -3.92
CA SER A 305 -3.43 -0.24 -4.45
C SER A 305 -3.39 -1.38 -3.42
N SER A 306 -3.14 -1.09 -2.15
CA SER A 306 -3.14 -2.11 -1.10
C SER A 306 -4.56 -2.60 -0.76
N GLU A 307 -5.54 -1.71 -0.71
CA GLU A 307 -6.93 -2.05 -0.48
C GLU A 307 -7.54 -2.82 -1.66
N SER A 308 -7.09 -2.56 -2.90
CA SER A 308 -7.51 -3.31 -4.08
C SER A 308 -7.31 -4.82 -3.95
N LEU A 309 -6.21 -5.24 -3.30
CA LEU A 309 -5.94 -6.66 -3.03
C LEU A 309 -6.98 -7.28 -2.09
N THR A 310 -7.44 -6.51 -1.12
CA THR A 310 -8.49 -6.92 -0.19
C THR A 310 -9.84 -6.98 -0.89
N MET A 311 -10.16 -6.00 -1.74
CA MET A 311 -11.38 -6.01 -2.57
C MET A 311 -11.42 -7.22 -3.49
N LYS A 312 -10.34 -7.51 -4.23
CA LYS A 312 -10.26 -8.71 -5.07
C LYS A 312 -10.54 -9.98 -4.27
N LYS A 313 -9.93 -10.13 -3.08
CA LYS A 313 -10.15 -11.30 -2.22
C LYS A 313 -11.61 -11.47 -1.79
N ALA A 314 -12.34 -10.37 -1.58
CA ALA A 314 -13.75 -10.40 -1.18
C ALA A 314 -14.65 -11.03 -2.25
N TYR A 315 -14.28 -10.93 -3.54
CA TYR A 315 -14.97 -11.61 -4.64
C TYR A 315 -14.65 -13.11 -4.71
N SER A 316 -13.59 -13.60 -4.06
CA SER A 316 -13.10 -14.98 -4.16
C SER A 316 -12.88 -15.38 -5.65
N ASP A 317 -13.49 -16.49 -6.08
CA ASP A 317 -13.39 -16.99 -7.46
C ASP A 317 -14.46 -16.40 -8.41
N ASN A 318 -15.29 -15.45 -7.93
CA ASN A 318 -16.41 -14.89 -8.71
C ASN A 318 -15.99 -13.66 -9.54
N LEU A 319 -14.89 -13.74 -10.24
CA LEU A 319 -14.37 -12.63 -11.04
C LEU A 319 -14.99 -12.54 -12.45
N ASN A 320 -15.80 -13.52 -12.87
CA ASN A 320 -16.44 -13.54 -14.19
C ASN A 320 -17.78 -12.79 -14.27
N ILE A 321 -18.08 -11.93 -13.30
CA ILE A 321 -19.25 -11.04 -13.31
C ILE A 321 -18.88 -9.69 -13.97
N ALA A 322 -19.88 -8.91 -14.35
CA ALA A 322 -19.70 -7.60 -15.00
C ALA A 322 -19.23 -6.55 -13.99
N LEU A 323 -17.93 -6.59 -13.67
CA LEU A 323 -17.28 -5.54 -12.85
C LEU A 323 -17.01 -4.31 -13.71
N VAL A 324 -17.29 -3.12 -13.18
CA VAL A 324 -17.07 -1.85 -13.85
C VAL A 324 -15.86 -1.16 -13.23
N PHE A 325 -14.88 -0.81 -14.05
CA PHE A 325 -13.67 -0.12 -13.62
C PHE A 325 -13.61 1.26 -14.25
N ARG A 326 -13.60 2.32 -13.44
CA ARG A 326 -13.54 3.72 -13.84
C ARG A 326 -12.10 4.22 -13.75
N ILE A 327 -11.45 4.30 -14.90
CA ILE A 327 -10.01 4.49 -15.03
C ILE A 327 -9.72 5.94 -15.40
N PRO A 328 -8.95 6.70 -14.60
CA PRO A 328 -8.67 8.11 -14.90
C PRO A 328 -7.74 8.26 -16.12
N VAL A 329 -8.06 9.25 -16.94
CA VAL A 329 -7.25 9.68 -18.08
C VAL A 329 -6.97 11.17 -17.92
N TYR A 330 -5.69 11.52 -17.79
CA TYR A 330 -5.24 12.91 -17.66
C TYR A 330 -4.80 13.48 -19.01
N LYS A 331 -4.76 14.80 -19.13
CA LYS A 331 -4.13 15.48 -20.26
C LYS A 331 -2.61 15.43 -20.12
N ASN A 332 -1.90 15.37 -21.23
CA ASN A 332 -0.44 15.48 -21.29
C ASN A 332 0.31 14.43 -20.43
N MET A 333 -0.22 13.22 -20.31
CA MET A 333 0.49 12.13 -19.65
C MET A 333 1.76 11.74 -20.44
N PRO A 334 2.80 11.24 -19.76
CA PRO A 334 3.95 10.64 -20.44
C PRO A 334 3.53 9.49 -21.37
N GLU A 335 4.25 9.27 -22.48
CA GLU A 335 3.96 8.17 -23.40
C GLU A 335 4.01 6.80 -22.70
N SER A 336 5.03 6.59 -21.87
CA SER A 336 5.17 5.36 -21.07
C SER A 336 4.64 5.57 -19.65
N ALA A 337 4.24 4.46 -19.00
CA ALA A 337 3.89 4.48 -17.60
C ALA A 337 5.05 4.98 -16.74
N VAL A 338 4.73 5.78 -15.73
CA VAL A 338 5.74 6.32 -14.82
C VAL A 338 6.46 5.14 -14.13
N PRO A 339 7.79 5.06 -14.20
CA PRO A 339 8.52 3.96 -13.61
C PRO A 339 8.37 3.96 -12.09
N ARG A 340 8.45 2.79 -11.51
CA ARG A 340 8.51 2.65 -10.06
C ARG A 340 9.70 3.45 -9.55
N PRO A 341 9.54 4.27 -8.48
CA PRO A 341 10.69 4.91 -7.87
C PRO A 341 11.65 3.82 -7.44
N GLU A 342 12.68 3.65 -8.21
CA GLU A 342 13.82 2.87 -7.78
C GLU A 342 14.60 3.75 -6.83
N ASN A 343 15.47 3.15 -6.00
CA ASN A 343 16.57 3.92 -5.49
C ASN A 343 17.23 4.52 -6.73
N GLN A 344 16.84 5.73 -7.11
CA GLN A 344 17.78 6.51 -7.84
C GLN A 344 19.04 6.40 -6.98
N GLN A 345 20.04 5.67 -7.47
CA GLN A 345 21.36 6.20 -7.19
C GLN A 345 21.20 7.69 -7.44
N PRO A 346 21.40 8.56 -6.41
CA PRO A 346 21.24 9.99 -6.62
C PRO A 346 21.80 10.25 -7.99
N GLU A 347 21.06 10.93 -8.89
CA GLU A 347 21.65 11.43 -10.14
C GLU A 347 23.02 11.88 -9.72
N GLU A 348 24.08 11.26 -10.28
CA GLU A 348 25.42 11.47 -9.72
C GLU A 348 25.50 12.95 -9.45
N PRO A 349 25.63 13.38 -8.19
CA PRO A 349 25.39 14.77 -7.85
C PRO A 349 26.26 15.56 -8.82
N VAL A 350 25.65 16.46 -9.58
CA VAL A 350 26.44 17.34 -10.44
C VAL A 350 27.43 17.97 -9.48
N ASP A 351 28.70 17.60 -9.59
CA ASP A 351 29.71 18.03 -8.64
C ASP A 351 29.61 19.53 -8.45
N PRO A 352 29.54 20.03 -7.23
CA PRO A 352 29.51 21.46 -6.99
C PRO A 352 30.70 22.11 -7.71
N PRO A 353 30.57 23.32 -8.26
CA PRO A 353 31.66 23.97 -8.96
C PRO A 353 32.95 23.93 -8.14
N GLY A 354 33.99 23.27 -8.68
CA GLY A 354 35.31 23.12 -8.03
C GLY A 354 35.51 21.82 -7.26
N ASP A 355 34.47 20.99 -7.08
CA ASP A 355 34.57 19.65 -6.48
C ASP A 355 34.62 18.54 -7.54
N THR A 356 35.19 17.40 -7.15
CA THR A 356 35.16 16.15 -7.89
C THR A 356 34.42 15.08 -7.09
N THR A 357 33.75 14.16 -7.76
CA THR A 357 32.97 13.07 -7.12
C THR A 357 33.87 12.26 -6.17
N PRO A 358 33.56 12.20 -4.87
CA PRO A 358 34.32 11.40 -3.92
C PRO A 358 34.17 9.90 -4.18
N VAL A 359 35.28 9.17 -4.11
CA VAL A 359 35.30 7.71 -4.26
C VAL A 359 35.65 7.04 -2.93
N LEU A 360 34.68 6.29 -2.35
CA LEU A 360 34.89 5.54 -1.12
C LEU A 360 35.26 4.08 -1.43
N SER A 361 36.28 3.56 -0.73
CA SER A 361 36.70 2.15 -0.80
C SER A 361 37.15 1.62 0.56
N SER A 362 37.16 0.32 0.72
CA SER A 362 37.68 -0.37 1.90
C SER A 362 38.16 -1.78 1.56
N SER A 363 39.26 -2.19 2.13
CA SER A 363 39.69 -3.61 2.16
C SER A 363 39.23 -4.35 3.43
N THR A 364 38.73 -3.61 4.41
CA THR A 364 38.36 -4.13 5.73
C THR A 364 36.87 -4.33 5.87
N TYR A 365 36.09 -3.38 5.40
CA TYR A 365 34.63 -3.33 5.52
C TYR A 365 33.95 -3.65 4.21
N ASN A 366 32.71 -4.15 4.27
CA ASN A 366 31.88 -4.34 3.08
C ASN A 366 31.00 -3.10 2.88
N ILE A 367 31.12 -2.48 1.71
CA ILE A 367 30.37 -1.28 1.31
C ILE A 367 29.47 -1.68 0.14
N SER A 368 28.18 -1.80 0.38
CA SER A 368 27.22 -2.18 -0.66
C SER A 368 25.82 -1.66 -0.35
N SER A 369 25.03 -1.36 -1.37
CA SER A 369 23.62 -1.01 -1.25
C SER A 369 23.32 0.08 -0.19
N GLY A 370 24.19 1.13 -0.12
CA GLY A 370 24.02 2.21 0.84
C GLY A 370 24.30 1.85 2.31
N ARG A 371 24.98 0.73 2.53
CA ARG A 371 25.33 0.24 3.88
C ARG A 371 26.81 -0.06 3.99
N ILE A 372 27.31 0.03 5.23
CA ILE A 372 28.61 -0.45 5.61
C ILE A 372 28.46 -1.53 6.70
N THR A 373 28.99 -2.71 6.42
CA THR A 373 28.91 -3.91 7.26
C THR A 373 30.29 -4.49 7.54
N LYS A 374 30.36 -5.64 8.18
CA LYS A 374 31.63 -6.29 8.62
C LYS A 374 32.33 -5.47 9.69
N ILE A 375 31.58 -4.74 10.50
CA ILE A 375 32.05 -3.89 11.60
C ILE A 375 31.92 -4.70 12.89
N LYS A 376 33.01 -4.85 13.62
CA LYS A 376 32.98 -5.55 14.92
C LYS A 376 32.35 -4.68 15.99
N GLU A 377 31.73 -5.30 16.97
CA GLU A 377 31.24 -4.64 18.17
C GLU A 377 32.34 -3.79 18.83
N LYS A 378 31.93 -2.71 19.47
CA LYS A 378 32.83 -1.76 20.16
C LYS A 378 33.89 -1.11 19.25
N THR A 379 33.72 -1.14 17.92
CA THR A 379 34.56 -0.39 17.00
C THR A 379 34.32 1.12 17.21
N SER A 380 35.36 1.89 17.50
CA SER A 380 35.24 3.34 17.58
C SER A 380 35.08 3.98 16.19
N ALA A 381 34.44 5.16 16.12
CA ALA A 381 34.34 5.93 14.87
C ALA A 381 35.68 6.19 14.25
N ALA A 382 36.70 6.53 15.05
CA ALA A 382 38.07 6.72 14.58
C ALA A 382 38.66 5.43 13.98
N ALA A 383 38.42 4.27 14.59
CA ALA A 383 38.90 2.99 14.06
C ALA A 383 38.16 2.62 12.76
N LEU A 384 36.86 2.88 12.67
CA LEU A 384 36.10 2.70 11.44
C LEU A 384 36.67 3.57 10.30
N LEU A 385 36.83 4.85 10.54
CA LEU A 385 37.36 5.81 9.54
C LEU A 385 38.78 5.43 9.07
N LYS A 386 39.61 4.93 9.97
CA LYS A 386 40.98 4.47 9.61
C LYS A 386 40.98 3.26 8.66
N GLY A 387 39.93 2.42 8.70
CA GLY A 387 39.78 1.27 7.80
C GLY A 387 39.13 1.60 6.45
N LEU A 388 38.90 2.90 6.17
CA LEU A 388 38.28 3.41 4.95
C LEU A 388 39.25 4.30 4.20
N THR A 389 39.16 4.31 2.87
CA THR A 389 39.86 5.21 1.99
C THR A 389 38.86 6.00 1.19
N VAL A 390 39.00 7.34 1.19
CA VAL A 390 38.23 8.21 0.32
C VAL A 390 39.20 9.03 -0.56
N LYS A 391 38.94 9.00 -1.86
CA LYS A 391 39.61 9.86 -2.83
C LYS A 391 38.70 11.05 -3.10
N ASP A 392 39.28 12.25 -3.16
CA ASP A 392 38.62 13.52 -3.46
C ASP A 392 37.40 13.84 -2.54
N GLY A 393 37.53 13.48 -1.25
CA GLY A 393 36.48 13.72 -0.26
C GLY A 393 36.96 13.61 1.18
N TYR A 394 36.00 13.75 2.09
CA TYR A 394 36.20 13.56 3.53
C TYR A 394 35.16 12.60 4.08
N LEU A 395 35.47 12.00 5.21
CA LEU A 395 34.61 11.07 5.91
C LEU A 395 34.30 11.58 7.31
N ARG A 396 33.05 11.42 7.76
CA ARG A 396 32.68 11.56 9.16
C ARG A 396 31.60 10.53 9.51
N VAL A 397 31.49 10.19 10.78
CA VAL A 397 30.41 9.38 11.31
C VAL A 397 29.51 10.27 12.13
N VAL A 398 28.22 10.20 11.91
CA VAL A 398 27.21 10.86 12.73
C VAL A 398 26.30 9.82 13.38
N ASP A 399 25.80 10.10 14.57
CA ASP A 399 24.81 9.26 15.22
C ASP A 399 23.41 9.49 14.61
N LYS A 400 22.42 8.71 15.07
CA LYS A 400 21.02 8.80 14.64
C LYS A 400 20.38 10.18 14.82
N SER A 401 21.01 11.07 15.61
CA SER A 401 20.57 12.46 15.84
C SER A 401 21.36 13.45 14.99
N GLY A 402 22.26 12.98 14.11
CA GLY A 402 23.11 13.81 13.25
C GLY A 402 24.34 14.37 13.96
N VAL A 403 24.60 13.99 15.22
CA VAL A 403 25.76 14.47 15.99
C VAL A 403 27.01 13.67 15.60
N GLU A 404 28.10 14.37 15.28
CA GLU A 404 29.34 13.73 14.87
C GLU A 404 29.98 12.91 16.00
N LYS A 405 30.37 11.69 15.67
CA LYS A 405 31.14 10.77 16.52
C LYS A 405 32.58 10.76 16.10
N SER A 406 33.48 11.26 16.94
CA SER A 406 34.93 11.24 16.68
C SER A 406 35.63 10.06 17.36
N SER A 407 35.28 9.79 18.63
CA SER A 407 35.97 8.77 19.46
C SER A 407 35.02 7.72 20.07
N LYS A 408 33.70 7.96 20.07
CA LYS A 408 32.71 7.01 20.58
C LYS A 408 32.60 5.79 19.66
N ASN A 409 32.13 4.68 20.22
CA ASN A 409 31.84 3.47 19.42
C ASN A 409 30.70 3.75 18.45
N VAL A 410 30.84 3.17 17.25
CA VAL A 410 29.76 3.17 16.27
C VAL A 410 28.71 2.10 16.63
N ALA A 411 27.49 2.31 16.18
CA ALA A 411 26.36 1.45 16.45
C ALA A 411 25.50 1.30 15.20
N THR A 412 24.66 0.28 15.17
CA THR A 412 23.63 0.14 14.13
C THR A 412 22.70 1.36 14.14
N GLY A 413 22.49 1.96 12.97
CA GLY A 413 21.72 3.19 12.80
C GLY A 413 22.51 4.47 12.87
N ASP A 414 23.83 4.42 13.18
CA ASP A 414 24.74 5.52 12.86
C ASP A 414 24.96 5.60 11.35
N VAL A 415 25.45 6.75 10.87
CA VAL A 415 25.65 7.02 9.44
C VAL A 415 27.08 7.43 9.17
N LEU A 416 27.73 6.73 8.24
CA LEU A 416 28.97 7.20 7.64
C LEU A 416 28.60 8.18 6.52
N GLN A 417 29.05 9.41 6.63
CA GLN A 417 28.89 10.44 5.61
C GLN A 417 30.15 10.60 4.80
N VAL A 418 30.03 10.56 3.47
CA VAL A 418 31.05 10.96 2.51
C VAL A 418 30.77 12.40 2.10
N LEU A 419 31.74 13.28 2.20
CA LEU A 419 31.59 14.70 1.91
C LEU A 419 32.51 15.09 0.76
N TYR A 420 32.08 16.07 -0.03
CA TYR A 420 32.93 16.73 -1.01
C TYR A 420 34.16 17.40 -0.38
N LYS A 421 35.23 17.45 -1.15
CA LYS A 421 36.52 17.94 -0.65
C LYS A 421 36.50 19.43 -0.34
N GLU A 422 36.00 20.26 -1.25
CA GLU A 422 36.04 21.72 -1.14
C GLU A 422 34.84 22.27 -0.40
N THR A 423 33.63 21.89 -0.82
CA THR A 423 32.36 22.44 -0.25
C THR A 423 31.99 21.85 1.09
N ARG A 424 32.49 20.65 1.44
CA ARG A 424 32.10 19.89 2.65
C ARG A 424 30.63 19.51 2.68
N GLN A 425 29.92 19.66 1.59
CA GLN A 425 28.54 19.15 1.48
C GLN A 425 28.55 17.62 1.48
N VAL A 426 27.48 17.02 2.00
CA VAL A 426 27.33 15.56 2.02
C VAL A 426 27.10 15.07 0.60
N TYR A 427 28.02 14.25 0.10
CA TYR A 427 27.89 13.56 -1.17
C TYR A 427 27.00 12.32 -1.02
N LYS A 428 27.31 11.47 -0.02
CA LYS A 428 26.61 10.18 0.15
C LYS A 428 26.63 9.72 1.60
N ASN A 429 25.53 9.08 1.99
CA ASN A 429 25.34 8.45 3.30
C ASN A 429 25.40 6.92 3.17
N TYR A 430 25.96 6.26 4.18
CA TYR A 430 25.96 4.82 4.32
C TYR A 430 25.53 4.46 5.74
N ASP A 431 24.44 3.65 5.86
CA ASP A 431 23.99 3.15 7.14
C ASP A 431 25.03 2.19 7.74
N ILE A 432 25.39 2.39 8.99
CA ILE A 432 26.23 1.50 9.75
C ILE A 432 25.38 0.34 10.27
N VAL A 433 25.81 -0.90 9.99
CA VAL A 433 25.15 -2.12 10.47
C VAL A 433 26.16 -3.03 11.14
N ILE A 434 25.89 -3.38 12.39
CA ILE A 434 26.58 -4.40 13.17
C ILE A 434 25.58 -5.53 13.37
N TYR A 435 25.86 -6.70 12.80
CA TYR A 435 24.94 -7.84 12.94
C TYR A 435 24.81 -8.26 14.38
N GLY A 436 23.58 -8.34 14.87
CA GLY A 436 23.23 -8.62 16.27
C GLY A 436 22.96 -7.38 17.12
N ASP A 437 23.45 -6.20 16.74
CA ASP A 437 23.16 -4.94 17.41
C ASP A 437 21.81 -4.35 16.92
N VAL A 438 20.72 -4.91 17.43
CA VAL A 438 19.34 -4.50 17.09
C VAL A 438 18.90 -3.29 17.91
N SER A 439 19.58 -3.05 19.03
CA SER A 439 19.30 -1.91 19.93
C SER A 439 19.91 -0.59 19.41
N GLY A 440 21.00 -0.69 18.65
CA GLY A 440 21.78 0.44 18.15
C GLY A 440 22.62 1.07 19.24
N ASP A 441 23.22 0.26 20.12
CA ASP A 441 24.16 0.71 21.15
C ASP A 441 25.63 0.28 20.85
N GLY A 442 25.84 -0.49 19.80
CA GLY A 442 27.14 -0.93 19.30
C GLY A 442 27.66 -2.22 19.90
N VAL A 443 26.82 -2.97 20.62
CA VAL A 443 27.12 -4.30 21.15
C VAL A 443 25.95 -5.23 20.89
N CYS A 444 26.19 -6.54 20.95
CA CYS A 444 25.09 -7.53 20.91
C CYS A 444 24.89 -8.06 22.33
N ASP A 445 23.75 -7.72 22.94
CA ASP A 445 23.44 -8.10 24.33
C ASP A 445 21.99 -8.62 24.48
N ILE A 446 21.52 -8.72 25.72
CA ILE A 446 20.18 -9.22 26.04
C ILE A 446 19.06 -8.29 25.54
N LEU A 447 19.33 -6.99 25.37
CA LEU A 447 18.35 -6.04 24.83
C LEU A 447 18.09 -6.31 23.36
N ASP A 448 19.13 -6.70 22.61
CA ASP A 448 19.02 -7.06 21.20
C ASP A 448 18.20 -8.32 21.01
N LEU A 449 18.47 -9.31 21.84
CA LEU A 449 17.67 -10.55 21.87
C LEU A 449 16.20 -10.24 22.11
N LEU A 450 15.90 -9.36 23.08
CA LEU A 450 14.53 -8.97 23.39
C LEU A 450 13.87 -8.20 22.21
N ARG A 451 14.62 -7.30 21.56
CA ARG A 451 14.11 -6.56 20.39
C ARG A 451 13.85 -7.48 19.21
N LEU A 452 14.72 -8.44 18.96
CA LEU A 452 14.54 -9.46 17.93
C LEU A 452 13.32 -10.35 18.23
N GLN A 453 13.12 -10.76 19.48
CA GLN A 453 11.90 -11.47 19.89
C GLN A 453 10.64 -10.66 19.63
N LYS A 454 10.64 -9.37 20.03
CA LYS A 454 9.50 -8.46 19.78
C LYS A 454 9.23 -8.26 18.29
N HIS A 455 10.28 -8.24 17.46
CA HIS A 455 10.14 -8.19 16.01
C HIS A 455 9.45 -9.43 15.47
N LEU A 456 9.89 -10.61 15.86
CA LEU A 456 9.30 -11.89 15.42
C LEU A 456 7.84 -12.04 15.86
N LEU A 457 7.51 -11.56 17.06
CA LEU A 457 6.15 -11.54 17.60
C LEU A 457 5.28 -10.38 17.02
N LYS A 458 5.85 -9.55 16.13
CA LYS A 458 5.19 -8.36 15.55
C LYS A 458 4.73 -7.33 16.59
N VAL A 459 5.29 -7.35 17.79
CA VAL A 459 5.01 -6.37 18.87
C VAL A 459 5.79 -5.07 18.64
N GLN A 460 7.03 -5.18 18.12
CA GLN A 460 7.88 -4.05 17.74
C GLN A 460 8.68 -4.43 16.51
N VAL A 461 8.18 -4.06 15.33
CA VAL A 461 8.81 -4.41 14.05
C VAL A 461 10.04 -3.55 13.82
N GLN A 462 11.17 -4.18 13.49
CA GLN A 462 12.42 -3.52 13.09
C GLN A 462 12.41 -3.23 11.59
N SER A 463 13.08 -2.15 11.16
CA SER A 463 13.21 -1.72 9.77
C SER A 463 14.60 -1.16 9.47
N GLY A 464 14.93 -0.92 8.20
CA GLY A 464 16.18 -0.31 7.76
C GLY A 464 17.44 -1.05 8.24
N ALA A 465 18.39 -0.30 8.79
CA ALA A 465 19.62 -0.84 9.37
C ALA A 465 19.37 -1.86 10.48
N TYR A 466 18.37 -1.62 11.34
CA TYR A 466 18.02 -2.49 12.46
C TYR A 466 17.42 -3.83 11.99
N TYR A 467 16.60 -3.83 10.92
CA TYR A 467 16.13 -5.06 10.32
C TYR A 467 17.30 -5.87 9.74
N THR A 468 18.25 -5.20 9.09
CA THR A 468 19.45 -5.86 8.58
C THR A 468 20.32 -6.43 9.72
N ALA A 469 20.43 -5.72 10.84
CA ALA A 469 21.14 -6.21 12.03
C ALA A 469 20.47 -7.44 12.67
N CYS A 470 19.15 -7.61 12.51
CA CYS A 470 18.42 -8.81 12.95
C CYS A 470 18.78 -10.06 12.13
N ASP A 471 19.09 -9.92 10.84
CA ASP A 471 19.43 -11.04 9.95
C ASP A 471 20.89 -11.48 10.14
N VAL A 472 21.17 -12.06 11.31
CA VAL A 472 22.53 -12.54 11.68
C VAL A 472 22.93 -13.80 10.93
N SER A 473 21.98 -14.47 10.28
CA SER A 473 22.21 -15.58 9.37
C SER A 473 22.64 -15.14 7.98
N LYS A 474 22.30 -13.92 7.60
CA LYS A 474 22.54 -13.28 6.29
C LYS A 474 21.87 -14.01 5.13
N ASP A 475 20.72 -14.63 5.40
CA ASP A 475 19.92 -15.35 4.41
C ASP A 475 18.83 -14.44 3.75
N GLY A 476 18.76 -13.18 4.15
CA GLY A 476 17.79 -12.19 3.69
C GLY A 476 16.44 -12.24 4.41
N LYS A 477 16.30 -13.07 5.44
CA LYS A 477 15.06 -13.24 6.20
C LYS A 477 15.33 -13.19 7.70
N VAL A 478 14.54 -12.44 8.42
CA VAL A 478 14.57 -12.45 9.89
C VAL A 478 13.59 -13.47 10.42
N ASN A 479 14.10 -14.50 11.11
CA ASN A 479 13.30 -15.62 11.60
C ASN A 479 13.87 -16.21 12.91
N ILE A 480 13.31 -17.36 13.35
CA ILE A 480 13.70 -18.02 14.60
C ILE A 480 15.17 -18.49 14.60
N LEU A 481 15.77 -18.72 13.43
CA LEU A 481 17.18 -19.13 13.34
C LEU A 481 18.11 -18.00 13.73
N ASP A 482 17.76 -16.75 13.40
CA ASP A 482 18.51 -15.56 13.81
C ASP A 482 18.44 -15.38 15.32
N LEU A 483 17.25 -15.52 15.89
CA LEU A 483 17.07 -15.46 17.33
C LEU A 483 17.95 -16.51 18.04
N LEU A 484 17.96 -17.74 17.54
CA LEU A 484 18.79 -18.83 18.08
C LEU A 484 20.29 -18.53 17.96
N ARG A 485 20.73 -17.89 16.87
CA ARG A 485 22.12 -17.48 16.68
C ARG A 485 22.53 -16.38 17.66
N VAL A 486 21.67 -15.36 17.88
CA VAL A 486 21.90 -14.33 18.91
C VAL A 486 21.98 -14.97 20.30
N GLN A 487 21.07 -15.89 20.66
CA GLN A 487 21.14 -16.62 21.94
C GLN A 487 22.46 -17.37 22.11
N LYS A 488 22.90 -18.12 21.08
CA LYS A 488 24.16 -18.86 21.11
C LYS A 488 25.37 -17.93 21.24
N HIS A 489 25.31 -16.76 20.61
CA HIS A 489 26.34 -15.75 20.74
C HIS A 489 26.45 -15.23 22.18
N LEU A 490 25.33 -14.89 22.80
CA LEU A 490 25.27 -14.40 24.18
C LEU A 490 25.74 -15.47 25.20
N LEU A 491 25.51 -16.74 24.91
CA LEU A 491 25.99 -17.86 25.72
C LEU A 491 27.44 -18.22 25.44
N GLY A 492 28.13 -17.51 24.53
CA GLY A 492 29.53 -17.84 24.18
C GLY A 492 29.70 -19.11 23.36
N ILE A 493 28.60 -19.74 22.90
CA ILE A 493 28.63 -21.01 22.15
C ILE A 493 29.04 -20.80 20.69
N MET A 494 28.66 -19.63 20.12
CA MET A 494 28.93 -19.28 18.71
C MET A 494 29.09 -17.77 18.60
N GLN A 495 30.06 -17.33 17.82
CA GLN A 495 30.22 -15.90 17.51
C GLN A 495 29.37 -15.53 16.28
N ILE A 496 28.71 -14.36 16.33
CA ILE A 496 28.10 -13.75 15.15
C ILE A 496 29.21 -13.26 14.22
N VAL A 497 29.21 -13.71 12.99
CA VAL A 497 30.15 -13.25 11.97
C VAL A 497 29.66 -11.90 11.43
N GLN A 498 30.50 -10.87 11.55
CA GLN A 498 30.20 -9.52 11.05
C GLN A 498 30.41 -9.40 9.54
#